data_52e8caaf7bbf343304862f08425ee555
#
_entry.id   52e8caaf7bbf343304862f08425ee555
#
_cell.length_a   1.000
_cell.length_b   1.000
_cell.length_c   1.000
_cell.angle_alpha   90.00
_cell.angle_beta   90.00
_cell.angle_gamma   90.00
#
_symmetry.space_group_name_H-M   'P 1'
#
loop_
_entity.id
_entity.type
_entity.pdbx_description
1 polymer ?
#
loop_
_entity_poly.entity_id
_entity_poly.type
_entity_poly.pdbx_seq_one_letter_code
_entity_poly.pdbx_strand_id
1 'polypeptide(L)'
;AGGNLVATGTVEPAGDTAASDNAAIGYTAAEGIIITGQGSTNDVTIKNDADADVLEIPTGTTNVTVAGSITGGTIILAATDTDTSNTGSVTLDFSAHQNFVLTFTGNVTLANPSTEAVGQSGIIVAIQDGTGSRTLSLGTDYETVGGSGITLSTGANAVDVIPYFVKASGSIQLGAPQLAFS
;
A
#
# COMPACT_ATOMS: atom_id res chain seq x y z
N ALA A 1 41.34 -16.92 15.97
CA ALA A 1 41.88 -16.52 14.66
C ALA A 1 40.69 -16.48 13.69
N GLY A 2 40.25 -15.30 13.31
CA GLY A 2 39.22 -15.13 12.29
C GLY A 2 39.88 -15.29 10.91
N GLY A 3 39.63 -16.41 10.24
CA GLY A 3 40.00 -16.61 8.85
C GLY A 3 38.81 -16.41 7.94
N ASN A 4 39.04 -15.87 6.75
CA ASN A 4 38.02 -15.85 5.71
C ASN A 4 37.74 -17.25 5.21
N LEU A 5 36.47 -17.62 5.03
CA LEU A 5 36.13 -18.80 4.28
C LEU A 5 36.31 -18.47 2.79
N VAL A 6 37.35 -19.07 2.17
CA VAL A 6 37.56 -18.99 0.71
C VAL A 6 37.11 -20.30 0.11
N ALA A 7 35.97 -20.29 -0.57
CA ALA A 7 35.50 -21.45 -1.30
C ALA A 7 35.80 -21.25 -2.80
N THR A 8 36.41 -22.26 -3.44
CA THR A 8 36.60 -22.31 -4.89
C THR A 8 35.40 -22.87 -5.63
N GLY A 9 34.34 -23.20 -4.93
CA GLY A 9 33.04 -23.67 -5.38
C GLY A 9 31.91 -22.98 -4.63
N THR A 10 30.77 -23.64 -4.52
CA THR A 10 29.62 -23.17 -3.75
C THR A 10 29.82 -23.45 -2.25
N VAL A 11 29.32 -22.55 -1.39
CA VAL A 11 29.10 -22.83 0.03
C VAL A 11 27.72 -23.49 0.13
N GLU A 12 27.67 -24.74 0.50
CA GLU A 12 26.42 -25.50 0.68
C GLU A 12 26.16 -25.63 2.20
N PRO A 13 25.30 -24.77 2.77
CA PRO A 13 24.90 -24.93 4.17
C PRO A 13 24.07 -26.22 4.31
N ALA A 14 24.42 -27.01 5.29
CA ALA A 14 23.66 -28.21 5.62
C ALA A 14 22.66 -27.87 6.71
N GLY A 15 21.38 -27.80 6.37
CA GLY A 15 20.33 -27.70 7.36
C GLY A 15 19.35 -26.57 7.19
N ASP A 16 18.33 -26.66 7.97
CA ASP A 16 17.20 -25.77 8.07
C ASP A 16 17.55 -24.51 8.87
N THR A 17 16.92 -23.40 8.51
CA THR A 17 16.93 -22.16 9.27
C THR A 17 15.55 -21.96 9.88
N ALA A 18 15.24 -22.76 10.92
CA ALA A 18 13.96 -22.68 11.60
C ALA A 18 13.81 -21.39 12.42
N ALA A 19 12.59 -21.01 12.72
CA ALA A 19 12.32 -19.89 13.62
C ALA A 19 12.98 -20.13 14.99
N SER A 20 13.67 -19.12 15.51
CA SER A 20 14.46 -19.11 16.75
C SER A 20 15.90 -19.65 16.62
N ASP A 21 16.37 -19.93 15.43
CA ASP A 21 17.77 -20.22 15.19
C ASP A 21 18.62 -18.93 15.14
N ASN A 22 19.94 -19.09 15.30
CA ASN A 22 20.88 -17.98 15.09
C ASN A 22 20.86 -17.52 13.63
N ALA A 23 21.43 -16.34 13.36
CA ALA A 23 21.61 -15.88 11.99
C ALA A 23 22.29 -16.94 11.14
N ALA A 24 21.68 -17.32 10.03
CA ALA A 24 22.11 -18.44 9.20
C ALA A 24 21.84 -18.17 7.71
N ILE A 25 22.59 -18.89 6.88
CA ILE A 25 22.30 -19.03 5.45
C ILE A 25 22.12 -20.53 5.19
N GLY A 26 20.94 -20.89 4.73
CA GLY A 26 20.56 -22.28 4.48
C GLY A 26 19.74 -22.44 3.21
N TYR A 27 19.16 -23.61 3.00
CA TYR A 27 18.20 -23.86 1.93
C TYR A 27 17.22 -24.97 2.28
N THR A 28 16.05 -24.93 1.69
CA THR A 28 15.14 -26.06 1.57
C THR A 28 14.81 -26.34 0.11
N ALA A 29 14.36 -27.55 -0.20
CA ALA A 29 13.95 -27.90 -1.56
C ALA A 29 12.71 -27.12 -2.02
N ALA A 30 11.89 -26.63 -1.09
CA ALA A 30 10.67 -25.87 -1.36
C ALA A 30 10.93 -24.38 -1.53
N GLU A 31 11.84 -23.79 -0.73
CA GLU A 31 12.03 -22.34 -0.65
C GLU A 31 13.32 -21.83 -1.31
N GLY A 32 14.25 -22.74 -1.64
CA GLY A 32 15.56 -22.36 -2.16
C GLY A 32 16.47 -21.81 -1.08
N ILE A 33 17.25 -20.76 -1.37
CA ILE A 33 18.16 -20.15 -0.41
C ILE A 33 17.36 -19.39 0.67
N ILE A 34 17.73 -19.64 1.92
CA ILE A 34 17.11 -19.00 3.09
C ILE A 34 18.20 -18.23 3.82
N ILE A 35 17.92 -16.95 4.13
CA ILE A 35 18.76 -16.12 4.97
C ILE A 35 17.92 -15.70 6.17
N THR A 36 18.33 -16.10 7.36
CA THR A 36 17.67 -15.73 8.61
C THR A 36 18.58 -14.92 9.50
N GLY A 37 18.00 -14.05 10.29
CA GLY A 37 18.69 -13.26 11.28
C GLY A 37 17.89 -13.16 12.57
N GLN A 38 18.52 -12.72 13.66
CA GLN A 38 17.91 -12.49 14.96
C GLN A 38 18.39 -11.17 15.55
N GLY A 39 18.36 -10.11 14.76
CA GLY A 39 18.66 -8.78 15.26
C GLY A 39 17.53 -8.24 16.15
N SER A 40 17.84 -7.34 17.06
CA SER A 40 16.82 -6.67 17.87
C SER A 40 16.04 -5.59 17.10
N THR A 41 16.57 -5.13 15.97
CA THR A 41 15.99 -4.10 15.12
C THR A 41 15.68 -4.65 13.72
N ASN A 42 16.68 -5.31 13.10
CA ASN A 42 16.56 -5.93 11.79
C ASN A 42 17.01 -7.39 11.84
N ASP A 43 16.29 -8.28 11.19
CA ASP A 43 16.69 -9.68 11.03
C ASP A 43 17.74 -9.81 9.92
N VAL A 44 17.61 -9.07 8.82
CA VAL A 44 18.59 -9.02 7.74
C VAL A 44 18.88 -7.57 7.39
N THR A 45 20.16 -7.22 7.25
CA THR A 45 20.61 -5.92 6.74
C THR A 45 21.63 -6.14 5.63
N ILE A 46 21.40 -5.55 4.46
CA ILE A 46 22.35 -5.49 3.36
C ILE A 46 22.91 -4.08 3.31
N LYS A 47 24.23 -3.96 3.38
CA LYS A 47 24.95 -2.69 3.42
C LYS A 47 25.78 -2.46 2.16
N ASN A 48 26.10 -1.20 1.86
CA ASN A 48 27.05 -0.83 0.84
C ASN A 48 28.50 -0.81 1.40
N ASP A 49 29.45 -0.43 0.58
CA ASP A 49 30.89 -0.33 0.95
C ASP A 49 31.20 0.79 1.96
N ALA A 50 30.28 1.75 2.14
CA ALA A 50 30.37 2.80 3.15
C ALA A 50 29.68 2.45 4.48
N ASP A 51 29.33 1.16 4.68
CA ASP A 51 28.62 0.63 5.84
C ASP A 51 27.21 1.24 6.05
N ALA A 52 26.64 1.85 5.03
CA ALA A 52 25.26 2.34 5.07
C ALA A 52 24.26 1.25 4.68
N ASP A 53 23.13 1.19 5.37
CA ASP A 53 22.06 0.23 5.12
C ASP A 53 21.41 0.52 3.76
N VAL A 54 21.18 -0.52 2.98
CA VAL A 54 20.58 -0.45 1.64
C VAL A 54 19.22 -1.15 1.61
N LEU A 55 19.16 -2.36 2.19
CA LEU A 55 17.95 -3.15 2.31
C LEU A 55 17.89 -3.79 3.68
N GLU A 56 16.74 -3.73 4.32
CA GLU A 56 16.52 -4.29 5.65
C GLU A 56 15.22 -5.09 5.70
N ILE A 57 15.23 -6.15 6.50
CA ILE A 57 14.01 -6.85 6.94
C ILE A 57 13.90 -6.58 8.44
N PRO A 58 13.01 -5.66 8.87
CA PRO A 58 12.84 -5.34 10.28
C PRO A 58 12.30 -6.55 11.07
N THR A 59 12.85 -6.74 12.27
CA THR A 59 12.47 -7.85 13.17
C THR A 59 10.98 -7.90 13.44
N GLY A 60 10.39 -9.08 13.34
CA GLY A 60 8.97 -9.31 13.63
C GLY A 60 8.00 -8.79 12.57
N THR A 61 8.49 -8.43 11.38
CA THR A 61 7.65 -7.97 10.26
C THR A 61 7.85 -8.83 9.02
N THR A 62 6.95 -8.67 8.04
CA THR A 62 7.09 -9.21 6.69
C THR A 62 7.47 -8.11 5.68
N ASN A 63 7.86 -6.94 6.17
CA ASN A 63 8.20 -5.79 5.35
C ASN A 63 9.65 -5.85 4.90
N VAL A 64 9.93 -5.21 3.76
CA VAL A 64 11.28 -4.89 3.30
C VAL A 64 11.42 -3.39 3.25
N THR A 65 12.43 -2.86 3.93
CA THR A 65 12.77 -1.43 3.90
C THR A 65 13.94 -1.24 2.93
N VAL A 66 13.81 -0.29 2.01
CA VAL A 66 14.89 0.14 1.11
C VAL A 66 15.23 1.58 1.44
N ALA A 67 16.47 1.84 1.87
CA ALA A 67 16.91 3.17 2.31
C ALA A 67 16.98 4.21 1.18
N GLY A 68 17.11 3.75 -0.06
CA GLY A 68 17.17 4.60 -1.26
C GLY A 68 15.98 4.38 -2.19
N SER A 69 16.19 4.70 -3.46
CA SER A 69 15.20 4.48 -4.51
C SER A 69 15.34 3.07 -5.11
N ILE A 70 14.21 2.44 -5.44
CA ILE A 70 14.21 1.25 -6.29
C ILE A 70 14.23 1.74 -7.74
N THR A 71 15.39 1.57 -8.41
CA THR A 71 15.55 1.92 -9.82
C THR A 71 15.46 0.64 -10.65
N GLY A 72 14.50 0.56 -11.53
CA GLY A 72 14.26 -0.65 -12.32
C GLY A 72 13.27 -0.42 -13.44
N GLY A 73 12.84 -1.49 -14.08
CA GLY A 73 11.77 -1.47 -15.08
C GLY A 73 10.43 -1.02 -14.51
N THR A 74 9.33 -1.53 -15.01
CA THR A 74 7.99 -1.13 -14.54
C THR A 74 7.74 -1.64 -13.12
N ILE A 75 7.63 -0.71 -12.15
CA ILE A 75 7.15 -1.00 -10.80
C ILE A 75 5.68 -0.57 -10.74
N ILE A 76 4.78 -1.51 -10.62
CA ILE A 76 3.35 -1.24 -10.45
C ILE A 76 2.98 -1.59 -9.01
N LEU A 77 2.75 -0.57 -8.21
CA LEU A 77 2.22 -0.69 -6.85
C LEU A 77 0.77 -0.17 -6.87
N ALA A 78 -0.16 -1.04 -7.22
CA ALA A 78 -1.58 -0.69 -7.32
C ALA A 78 -2.39 -1.65 -6.42
N ALA A 79 -2.45 -1.35 -5.14
CA ALA A 79 -3.42 -1.98 -4.26
C ALA A 79 -4.78 -1.29 -4.44
N THR A 80 -5.81 -2.08 -4.74
CA THR A 80 -7.18 -1.59 -4.95
C THR A 80 -8.11 -2.26 -3.95
N ASP A 81 -8.81 -1.45 -3.17
CA ASP A 81 -9.97 -1.90 -2.40
C ASP A 81 -11.21 -1.93 -3.30
N THR A 82 -11.94 -3.02 -3.26
CA THR A 82 -13.21 -3.14 -4.00
C THR A 82 -14.31 -3.53 -3.05
N ASP A 83 -15.18 -2.57 -2.75
CA ASP A 83 -16.34 -2.78 -1.87
C ASP A 83 -17.64 -2.58 -2.66
N THR A 84 -18.47 -3.62 -2.64
CA THR A 84 -19.70 -3.70 -3.43
C THR A 84 -20.95 -3.24 -2.69
N SER A 85 -20.83 -2.77 -1.44
CA SER A 85 -21.99 -2.37 -0.62
C SER A 85 -21.65 -1.23 0.35
N ASN A 86 -21.67 0.00 -0.14
CA ASN A 86 -21.37 1.17 0.66
C ASN A 86 -22.61 2.00 0.94
N THR A 87 -22.83 2.30 2.21
CA THR A 87 -23.90 3.19 2.71
C THR A 87 -23.51 3.83 4.04
N GLY A 88 -23.99 5.04 4.30
CA GLY A 88 -23.67 5.75 5.55
C GLY A 88 -22.20 6.18 5.61
N SER A 89 -21.56 6.00 6.75
CA SER A 89 -20.17 6.40 6.98
C SER A 89 -19.21 5.32 6.49
N VAL A 90 -18.31 5.66 5.57
CA VAL A 90 -17.27 4.79 4.99
C VAL A 90 -15.91 5.42 5.23
N THR A 91 -14.97 4.67 5.78
CA THR A 91 -13.58 5.12 6.00
C THR A 91 -12.65 4.35 5.05
N LEU A 92 -11.88 5.07 4.24
CA LEU A 92 -10.91 4.48 3.32
C LEU A 92 -9.61 4.16 4.07
N ASP A 93 -9.06 2.96 3.86
CA ASP A 93 -7.76 2.57 4.41
C ASP A 93 -6.64 2.85 3.40
N PHE A 94 -6.03 4.01 3.52
CA PHE A 94 -4.92 4.44 2.67
C PHE A 94 -3.60 3.71 2.97
N SER A 95 -3.47 3.06 4.12
CA SER A 95 -2.26 2.28 4.43
C SER A 95 -2.21 0.96 3.67
N ALA A 96 -3.37 0.41 3.32
CA ALA A 96 -3.51 -0.86 2.61
C ALA A 96 -3.73 -0.67 1.10
N HIS A 97 -4.36 0.42 0.68
CA HIS A 97 -4.83 0.60 -0.69
C HIS A 97 -4.48 1.98 -1.25
N GLN A 98 -4.26 2.02 -2.55
CA GLN A 98 -4.03 3.23 -3.31
C GLN A 98 -5.25 3.63 -4.16
N ASN A 99 -6.07 2.67 -4.54
CA ASN A 99 -7.27 2.91 -5.31
C ASN A 99 -8.48 2.29 -4.60
N PHE A 100 -9.63 2.89 -4.79
CA PHE A 100 -10.88 2.48 -4.14
C PHE A 100 -11.98 2.38 -5.18
N VAL A 101 -12.66 1.24 -5.23
CA VAL A 101 -13.83 0.98 -6.10
C VAL A 101 -15.03 0.72 -5.19
N LEU A 102 -15.93 1.67 -5.11
CA LEU A 102 -17.01 1.69 -4.14
C LEU A 102 -18.36 1.66 -4.85
N THR A 103 -19.13 0.60 -4.67
CA THR A 103 -20.53 0.56 -5.12
C THR A 103 -21.44 1.12 -4.03
N PHE A 104 -22.15 2.19 -4.34
CA PHE A 104 -23.05 2.87 -3.41
C PHE A 104 -24.43 2.18 -3.42
N THR A 105 -24.80 1.57 -2.30
CA THR A 105 -26.14 1.00 -2.07
C THR A 105 -27.05 1.95 -1.27
N GLY A 106 -26.51 3.07 -0.85
CA GLY A 106 -27.17 4.20 -0.19
C GLY A 106 -26.33 5.46 -0.30
N ASN A 107 -26.76 6.54 0.34
CA ASN A 107 -25.94 7.75 0.43
C ASN A 107 -24.69 7.47 1.29
N VAL A 108 -23.53 7.93 0.84
CA VAL A 108 -22.23 7.70 1.48
C VAL A 108 -21.67 9.01 2.01
N THR A 109 -21.05 8.94 3.18
CA THR A 109 -20.17 9.97 3.71
C THR A 109 -18.77 9.35 3.85
N LEU A 110 -17.78 9.83 3.11
CA LEU A 110 -16.38 9.48 3.37
C LEU A 110 -15.97 10.12 4.69
N ALA A 111 -15.76 9.27 5.70
CA ALA A 111 -15.25 9.71 7.00
C ALA A 111 -13.75 10.02 6.91
N ASN A 112 -13.27 10.89 7.80
CA ASN A 112 -11.84 11.21 7.86
C ASN A 112 -11.02 9.95 8.11
N PRO A 113 -10.03 9.64 7.26
CA PRO A 113 -9.12 8.53 7.49
C PRO A 113 -8.08 8.89 8.56
N SER A 114 -7.33 7.90 9.01
CA SER A 114 -6.17 8.07 9.89
C SER A 114 -4.93 7.35 9.37
N THR A 115 -5.00 6.88 8.13
CA THR A 115 -3.99 5.98 7.53
C THR A 115 -3.36 6.57 6.26
N GLU A 116 -3.70 7.80 5.90
CA GLU A 116 -3.20 8.47 4.71
C GLU A 116 -1.71 8.81 4.82
N ALA A 117 -0.98 8.62 3.72
CA ALA A 117 0.43 8.97 3.61
C ALA A 117 0.63 10.19 2.69
N VAL A 118 1.38 11.19 3.18
CA VAL A 118 1.69 12.41 2.41
C VAL A 118 2.39 12.04 1.10
N GLY A 119 1.89 12.59 -0.02
CA GLY A 119 2.37 12.29 -1.36
C GLY A 119 1.64 11.13 -2.06
N GLN A 120 0.78 10.40 -1.34
CA GLN A 120 -0.05 9.36 -1.94
C GLN A 120 -1.04 9.98 -2.93
N SER A 121 -1.22 9.32 -4.06
CA SER A 121 -2.19 9.71 -5.08
C SER A 121 -2.85 8.47 -5.67
N GLY A 122 -4.07 8.61 -6.13
CA GLY A 122 -4.83 7.51 -6.72
C GLY A 122 -6.19 7.97 -7.17
N ILE A 123 -7.11 7.02 -7.28
CA ILE A 123 -8.48 7.27 -7.70
C ILE A 123 -9.50 6.63 -6.75
N ILE A 124 -10.64 7.28 -6.62
CA ILE A 124 -11.86 6.73 -6.04
C ILE A 124 -12.86 6.56 -7.17
N VAL A 125 -13.28 5.35 -7.43
CA VAL A 125 -14.33 5.01 -8.38
C VAL A 125 -15.62 4.88 -7.62
N ALA A 126 -16.59 5.74 -7.88
CA ALA A 126 -17.93 5.68 -7.29
C ALA A 126 -18.91 5.09 -8.29
N ILE A 127 -19.56 3.99 -7.93
CA ILE A 127 -20.50 3.27 -8.77
C ILE A 127 -21.89 3.38 -8.14
N GLN A 128 -22.86 3.87 -8.89
CA GLN A 128 -24.26 3.84 -8.48
C GLN A 128 -24.82 2.42 -8.51
N ASP A 129 -25.68 2.08 -7.56
CA ASP A 129 -26.43 0.82 -7.66
C ASP A 129 -27.50 0.84 -8.77
N GLY A 130 -28.27 -0.23 -8.90
CA GLY A 130 -29.38 -0.33 -9.87
C GLY A 130 -30.52 0.67 -9.66
N THR A 131 -30.53 1.41 -8.54
CA THR A 131 -31.50 2.48 -8.25
C THR A 131 -30.98 3.84 -8.69
N GLY A 132 -29.67 4.10 -8.48
CA GLY A 132 -29.04 5.39 -8.74
C GLY A 132 -29.38 6.46 -7.71
N SER A 133 -28.99 7.70 -8.02
CA SER A 133 -29.25 8.91 -7.21
C SER A 133 -28.62 8.87 -5.80
N ARG A 134 -27.58 8.05 -5.59
CA ARG A 134 -26.81 8.05 -4.35
C ARG A 134 -25.88 9.23 -4.30
N THR A 135 -25.76 9.85 -3.14
CA THR A 135 -24.95 11.07 -2.93
C THR A 135 -23.66 10.74 -2.18
N LEU A 136 -22.64 11.57 -2.42
CA LEU A 136 -21.38 11.54 -1.70
C LEU A 136 -21.23 12.80 -0.87
N SER A 137 -21.08 12.62 0.46
CA SER A 137 -20.65 13.66 1.39
C SER A 137 -19.22 13.41 1.82
N LEU A 138 -18.53 14.44 2.27
CA LEU A 138 -17.10 14.39 2.60
C LEU A 138 -16.86 14.78 4.05
N GLY A 139 -15.98 14.05 4.72
CA GLY A 139 -15.39 14.46 5.98
C GLY A 139 -14.49 15.69 5.81
N THR A 140 -14.07 16.28 6.90
CA THR A 140 -13.33 17.57 6.91
C THR A 140 -11.93 17.48 6.33
N ASP A 141 -11.36 16.27 6.25
CA ASP A 141 -10.01 16.05 5.71
C ASP A 141 -10.00 16.01 4.17
N TYR A 142 -11.16 15.88 3.55
CA TYR A 142 -11.30 15.92 2.09
C TYR A 142 -11.58 17.33 1.60
N GLU A 143 -10.66 17.85 0.81
CA GLU A 143 -10.71 19.19 0.23
C GLU A 143 -11.14 19.14 -1.23
N THR A 144 -12.07 20.00 -1.63
CA THR A 144 -12.48 20.18 -3.04
C THR A 144 -12.26 21.62 -3.47
N VAL A 145 -12.22 21.85 -4.78
CA VAL A 145 -12.06 23.21 -5.31
C VAL A 145 -13.18 24.13 -4.81
N GLY A 146 -12.79 25.17 -4.10
CA GLY A 146 -13.74 26.13 -3.50
C GLY A 146 -14.64 25.56 -2.41
N GLY A 147 -14.34 24.38 -1.88
CA GLY A 147 -15.18 23.72 -0.85
C GLY A 147 -16.54 23.26 -1.39
N SER A 148 -16.69 23.07 -2.69
CA SER A 148 -17.99 22.82 -3.33
C SER A 148 -18.53 21.39 -3.14
N GLY A 149 -17.73 20.48 -2.58
CA GLY A 149 -18.05 19.06 -2.51
C GLY A 149 -17.94 18.35 -3.86
N ILE A 150 -18.43 17.11 -3.92
CA ILE A 150 -18.45 16.28 -5.13
C ILE A 150 -19.91 16.00 -5.51
N THR A 151 -20.23 16.25 -6.78
CA THR A 151 -21.52 15.85 -7.35
C THR A 151 -21.31 14.66 -8.27
N LEU A 152 -22.00 13.57 -8.01
CA LEU A 152 -21.94 12.35 -8.80
C LEU A 152 -23.04 12.27 -9.85
N SER A 153 -22.83 11.44 -10.86
CA SER A 153 -23.86 11.01 -11.80
C SER A 153 -25.02 10.33 -11.07
N THR A 154 -26.25 10.57 -11.49
CA THR A 154 -27.46 10.06 -10.83
C THR A 154 -28.05 8.83 -11.49
N GLY A 155 -27.58 8.45 -12.69
CA GLY A 155 -28.08 7.28 -13.41
C GLY A 155 -27.82 5.97 -12.65
N ALA A 156 -28.73 5.00 -12.77
CA ALA A 156 -28.49 3.66 -12.28
C ALA A 156 -27.25 3.05 -12.94
N ASN A 157 -26.37 2.43 -12.13
CA ASN A 157 -25.10 1.83 -12.52
C ASN A 157 -24.09 2.84 -13.12
N ALA A 158 -24.32 4.14 -13.01
CA ALA A 158 -23.34 5.14 -13.46
C ALA A 158 -22.04 5.00 -12.68
N VAL A 159 -20.92 5.20 -13.37
CA VAL A 159 -19.56 5.10 -12.82
C VAL A 159 -18.89 6.45 -12.93
N ASP A 160 -18.39 6.96 -11.81
CA ASP A 160 -17.65 8.21 -11.74
C ASP A 160 -16.25 7.97 -11.18
N VAL A 161 -15.25 8.68 -11.68
CA VAL A 161 -13.86 8.57 -11.24
C VAL A 161 -13.39 9.87 -10.63
N ILE A 162 -12.95 9.84 -9.39
CA ILE A 162 -12.50 10.99 -8.61
C ILE A 162 -11.01 10.81 -8.31
N PRO A 163 -10.10 11.60 -8.92
CA PRO A 163 -8.69 11.57 -8.57
C PRO A 163 -8.45 12.22 -7.21
N TYR A 164 -7.42 11.76 -6.48
CA TYR A 164 -7.04 12.36 -5.21
C TYR A 164 -5.51 12.51 -5.07
N PHE A 165 -5.11 13.42 -4.18
CA PHE A 165 -3.74 13.59 -3.72
C PHE A 165 -3.71 13.97 -2.23
N VAL A 166 -2.91 13.26 -1.44
CA VAL A 166 -2.69 13.56 -0.02
C VAL A 166 -1.61 14.63 0.11
N LYS A 167 -2.02 15.87 0.38
CA LYS A 167 -1.14 17.03 0.51
C LYS A 167 -0.43 17.05 1.88
N ALA A 168 -1.16 16.70 2.92
CA ALA A 168 -0.69 16.64 4.30
C ALA A 168 -1.57 15.67 5.09
N SER A 169 -1.16 15.28 6.31
CA SER A 169 -2.05 14.53 7.20
C SER A 169 -3.32 15.36 7.48
N GLY A 170 -4.49 14.73 7.35
CA GLY A 170 -5.78 15.41 7.44
C GLY A 170 -6.08 16.38 6.28
N SER A 171 -5.41 16.23 5.13
CA SER A 171 -5.62 17.11 3.96
C SER A 171 -5.49 16.32 2.67
N ILE A 172 -6.62 15.86 2.14
CA ILE A 172 -6.75 15.05 0.93
C ILE A 172 -7.46 15.88 -0.12
N GLN A 173 -6.74 16.28 -1.15
CA GLN A 173 -7.28 17.06 -2.26
C GLN A 173 -7.96 16.14 -3.27
N LEU A 174 -9.22 16.39 -3.53
CA LEU A 174 -10.00 15.73 -4.56
C LEU A 174 -10.03 16.58 -5.83
N GLY A 175 -9.71 15.98 -6.96
CA GLY A 175 -9.91 16.57 -8.26
C GLY A 175 -11.37 16.55 -8.71
N ALA A 176 -11.67 17.25 -9.79
CA ALA A 176 -12.99 17.20 -10.40
C ALA A 176 -13.33 15.76 -10.83
N PRO A 177 -14.53 15.26 -10.51
CA PRO A 177 -14.94 13.93 -10.94
C PRO A 177 -15.09 13.87 -12.46
N GLN A 178 -14.67 12.78 -13.03
CA GLN A 178 -14.99 12.40 -14.40
C GLN A 178 -16.26 11.55 -14.34
N LEU A 179 -17.30 12.01 -15.01
CA LEU A 179 -18.65 11.50 -14.80
C LEU A 179 -19.11 10.52 -15.89
N ALA A 180 -20.01 9.61 -15.50
CA ALA A 180 -20.80 8.77 -16.38
C ALA A 180 -19.96 7.90 -17.34
N PHE A 181 -18.94 7.24 -16.84
CA PHE A 181 -18.28 6.15 -17.59
C PHE A 181 -19.30 5.02 -17.86
N SER A 182 -19.28 4.45 -19.06
CA SER A 182 -20.18 3.38 -19.52
C SER A 182 -19.41 2.17 -20.05
#